data_8b0b7a1c077442cbf93ca7ce29c0169c
#
_entry.id   8b0b7a1c077442cbf93ca7ce29c0169c
#
_cell.length_a   1.000
_cell.length_b   1.000
_cell.length_c   1.000
_cell.angle_alpha   90.00
_cell.angle_beta   90.00
_cell.angle_gamma   90.00
#
_symmetry.space_group_name_H-M   'P 1'
#
loop_
_entity.id
_entity.type
_entity.pdbx_description
1 polymer ?
#
loop_
_entity_poly.entity_id
_entity_poly.type
_entity_poly.pdbx_seq_one_letter_code
_entity_poly.pdbx_strand_id
1 'polypeptide(L)'
;MPVMRIVSYNIHKGRSASGGRESLADLRLGLYGLRPDLLFLQEVQGRNQMHSSLDAQHESLAAALHMQAAYGCNAVRAATDHGNALLSRYPILYYENQDISDHRLEQRGLLHGVVQVGDAHVHCLVVHLGLLAGGRSRQVYALVDRIRRLVPDSEPLLIAGDFNDWNNRLAPLFVQQLGLVEVFAAAPQGLDEVYRLRHRVAQLRQRMPWFPGQILRPLPALPAGGLAARLMPPPRTFPAMFPWLRLDRIYQRGFAVRRARVLHGAPWKKLSDHAPLVAELELP
;
A
#
# COMPACT_ATOMS: atom_id res chain seq x y z
N MET A 1 -14.00 16.24 -10.45
CA MET A 1 -14.23 14.78 -10.49
C MET A 1 -14.30 14.19 -9.08
N PRO A 2 -14.90 13.02 -8.85
CA PRO A 2 -14.97 12.45 -7.50
C PRO A 2 -13.58 12.11 -6.98
N VAL A 3 -13.38 12.36 -5.68
CA VAL A 3 -12.17 11.93 -4.96
C VAL A 3 -12.31 10.45 -4.63
N MET A 4 -11.39 9.62 -5.10
CA MET A 4 -11.34 8.19 -4.84
C MET A 4 -10.46 7.92 -3.61
N ARG A 5 -10.92 7.01 -2.76
CA ARG A 5 -10.14 6.51 -1.63
C ARG A 5 -9.47 5.18 -1.95
N ILE A 6 -8.16 5.22 -1.99
CA ILE A 6 -7.29 4.08 -2.26
C ILE A 6 -6.73 3.57 -0.93
N VAL A 7 -6.81 2.26 -0.72
CA VAL A 7 -6.21 1.61 0.46
C VAL A 7 -5.25 0.53 0.00
N SER A 8 -4.04 0.48 0.57
CA SER A 8 -3.10 -0.63 0.41
C SER A 8 -2.83 -1.27 1.77
N TYR A 9 -2.91 -2.60 1.85
CA TYR A 9 -2.79 -3.31 3.11
C TYR A 9 -2.32 -4.75 2.94
N ASN A 10 -1.17 -5.09 3.52
CA ASN A 10 -0.78 -6.47 3.75
C ASN A 10 -1.58 -6.99 4.97
N ILE A 11 -2.46 -7.97 4.76
CA ILE A 11 -3.41 -8.44 5.78
C ILE A 11 -2.91 -9.67 6.55
N HIS A 12 -1.67 -10.08 6.36
CA HIS A 12 -1.04 -11.19 7.09
C HIS A 12 -1.93 -12.45 7.15
N LYS A 13 -2.51 -12.82 6.02
CA LYS A 13 -3.40 -13.99 5.88
C LYS A 13 -4.64 -13.95 6.80
N GLY A 14 -5.14 -12.73 7.10
CA GLY A 14 -6.26 -12.54 8.02
C GLY A 14 -5.94 -12.88 9.48
N ARG A 15 -4.65 -12.78 9.86
CA ARG A 15 -4.19 -13.04 11.22
C ARG A 15 -3.68 -11.77 11.90
N SER A 16 -3.79 -11.74 13.21
CA SER A 16 -3.27 -10.65 14.04
C SER A 16 -1.77 -10.42 13.84
N ALA A 17 -1.27 -9.28 14.27
CA ALA A 17 0.16 -8.91 14.18
C ALA A 17 1.13 -9.95 14.77
N SER A 18 0.69 -10.73 15.76
CA SER A 18 1.46 -11.85 16.33
C SER A 18 1.25 -13.19 15.61
N GLY A 19 0.35 -13.26 14.62
CA GLY A 19 -0.03 -14.49 13.91
C GLY A 19 -0.93 -15.44 14.71
N GLY A 20 -1.10 -15.22 16.02
CA GLY A 20 -1.75 -16.17 16.92
C GLY A 20 -3.29 -16.13 16.90
N ARG A 21 -3.91 -15.06 16.42
CA ARG A 21 -5.38 -14.88 16.41
C ARG A 21 -5.86 -14.57 14.99
N GLU A 22 -7.02 -15.09 14.63
CA GLU A 22 -7.74 -14.67 13.43
C GLU A 22 -8.24 -13.22 13.59
N SER A 23 -8.06 -12.41 12.57
CA SER A 23 -8.43 -10.99 12.56
C SER A 23 -9.37 -10.62 11.41
N LEU A 24 -9.76 -11.57 10.55
CA LEU A 24 -10.52 -11.28 9.33
C LEU A 24 -11.87 -10.59 9.59
N ALA A 25 -12.58 -10.96 10.67
CA ALA A 25 -13.83 -10.31 11.05
C ALA A 25 -13.61 -8.83 11.43
N ASP A 26 -12.60 -8.57 12.25
CA ASP A 26 -12.23 -7.21 12.66
C ASP A 26 -11.68 -6.38 11.46
N LEU A 27 -10.95 -7.03 10.53
CA LEU A 27 -10.49 -6.43 9.26
C LEU A 27 -11.67 -5.97 8.41
N ARG A 28 -12.71 -6.81 8.25
CA ARG A 28 -13.95 -6.45 7.53
C ARG A 28 -14.58 -5.19 8.10
N LEU A 29 -14.74 -5.11 9.42
CA LEU A 29 -15.30 -3.94 10.09
C LEU A 29 -14.44 -2.69 9.91
N GLY A 30 -13.12 -2.82 10.08
CA GLY A 30 -12.19 -1.72 9.90
C GLY A 30 -12.20 -1.18 8.47
N LEU A 31 -12.12 -2.06 7.48
CA LEU A 31 -12.14 -1.70 6.07
C LEU A 31 -13.49 -1.12 5.62
N TYR A 32 -14.60 -1.68 6.12
CA TYR A 32 -15.94 -1.12 5.88
C TYR A 32 -16.04 0.33 6.37
N GLY A 33 -15.50 0.64 7.55
CA GLY A 33 -15.45 1.99 8.08
C GLY A 33 -14.59 2.97 7.28
N LEU A 34 -13.58 2.47 6.56
CA LEU A 34 -12.75 3.30 5.67
C LEU A 34 -13.44 3.67 4.37
N ARG A 35 -14.44 2.88 3.91
CA ARG A 35 -15.14 3.06 2.63
C ARG A 35 -14.16 3.23 1.46
N PRO A 36 -13.27 2.27 1.18
CA PRO A 36 -12.36 2.35 0.06
C PRO A 36 -13.12 2.27 -1.27
N ASP A 37 -12.62 2.94 -2.30
CA ASP A 37 -13.09 2.79 -3.67
C ASP A 37 -12.25 1.75 -4.41
N LEU A 38 -10.93 1.72 -4.12
CA LEU A 38 -10.00 0.67 -4.55
C LEU A 38 -9.20 0.16 -3.34
N LEU A 39 -9.04 -1.16 -3.25
CA LEU A 39 -8.33 -1.82 -2.15
C LEU A 39 -7.30 -2.81 -2.71
N PHE A 40 -6.04 -2.58 -2.41
CA PHE A 40 -4.88 -3.37 -2.82
C PHE A 40 -4.41 -4.20 -1.64
N LEU A 41 -4.59 -5.52 -1.71
CA LEU A 41 -4.31 -6.42 -0.60
C LEU A 41 -3.16 -7.37 -0.92
N GLN A 42 -2.32 -7.63 0.07
CA GLN A 42 -1.25 -8.61 0.01
C GLN A 42 -1.46 -9.66 1.10
N GLU A 43 -0.86 -10.84 0.90
CA GLU A 43 -1.02 -12.02 1.75
C GLU A 43 -2.49 -12.42 1.98
N VAL A 44 -3.29 -12.39 0.92
CA VAL A 44 -4.69 -12.81 0.96
C VAL A 44 -4.77 -14.32 0.73
N GLN A 45 -5.46 -15.06 1.58
CA GLN A 45 -5.72 -16.49 1.36
C GLN A 45 -6.91 -16.67 0.41
N GLY A 46 -6.69 -17.40 -0.68
CA GLY A 46 -7.74 -17.86 -1.57
C GLY A 46 -8.36 -19.16 -1.06
N ARG A 47 -7.51 -20.12 -0.66
CA ARG A 47 -7.93 -21.42 -0.13
C ARG A 47 -7.30 -21.65 1.24
N ASN A 48 -8.14 -22.11 2.20
CA ASN A 48 -7.67 -22.56 3.50
C ASN A 48 -8.52 -23.73 3.99
N GLN A 49 -8.08 -24.96 3.73
CA GLN A 49 -8.76 -26.18 4.14
C GLN A 49 -8.63 -26.49 5.64
N MET A 50 -7.73 -25.82 6.34
CA MET A 50 -7.50 -26.01 7.78
C MET A 50 -8.41 -25.12 8.64
N HIS A 51 -8.75 -23.94 8.13
CA HIS A 51 -9.55 -22.93 8.84
C HIS A 51 -10.54 -22.30 7.87
N SER A 52 -11.78 -22.79 7.87
CA SER A 52 -12.85 -22.31 6.98
C SER A 52 -13.16 -20.82 7.14
N SER A 53 -12.97 -20.28 8.35
CA SER A 53 -13.11 -18.84 8.63
C SER A 53 -12.10 -17.96 7.88
N LEU A 54 -10.98 -18.53 7.43
CA LEU A 54 -9.92 -17.86 6.69
C LEU A 54 -9.90 -18.22 5.19
N ASP A 55 -10.84 -19.07 4.74
CA ASP A 55 -10.98 -19.43 3.33
C ASP A 55 -11.57 -18.28 2.51
N ALA A 56 -11.25 -18.23 1.21
CA ALA A 56 -11.77 -17.26 0.26
C ALA A 56 -11.81 -15.81 0.78
N GLN A 57 -10.72 -15.33 1.39
CA GLN A 57 -10.68 -14.02 2.06
C GLN A 57 -11.02 -12.86 1.12
N HIS A 58 -10.58 -12.92 -0.15
CA HIS A 58 -10.89 -11.90 -1.17
C HIS A 58 -12.39 -11.83 -1.44
N GLU A 59 -13.09 -12.97 -1.54
CA GLU A 59 -14.55 -13.01 -1.74
C GLU A 59 -15.29 -12.51 -0.51
N SER A 60 -14.87 -12.97 0.67
CA SER A 60 -15.44 -12.55 1.95
C SER A 60 -15.34 -11.05 2.19
N LEU A 61 -14.18 -10.45 1.85
CA LEU A 61 -13.97 -9.01 1.96
C LEU A 61 -14.77 -8.25 0.89
N ALA A 62 -14.78 -8.73 -0.35
CA ALA A 62 -15.53 -8.13 -1.45
C ALA A 62 -17.03 -8.08 -1.15
N ALA A 63 -17.60 -9.17 -0.67
CA ALA A 63 -19.01 -9.24 -0.27
C ALA A 63 -19.33 -8.25 0.86
N ALA A 64 -18.49 -8.20 1.91
CA ALA A 64 -18.69 -7.29 3.04
C ALA A 64 -18.56 -5.81 2.69
N LEU A 65 -17.77 -5.48 1.66
CA LEU A 65 -17.51 -4.11 1.21
C LEU A 65 -18.37 -3.71 0.01
N HIS A 66 -19.18 -4.63 -0.55
CA HIS A 66 -19.94 -4.46 -1.79
C HIS A 66 -19.03 -4.05 -2.96
N MET A 67 -17.93 -4.82 -3.16
CA MET A 67 -16.92 -4.59 -4.19
C MET A 67 -16.76 -5.81 -5.09
N GLN A 68 -16.26 -5.62 -6.30
CA GLN A 68 -15.75 -6.69 -7.15
C GLN A 68 -14.35 -7.09 -6.68
N ALA A 69 -13.94 -8.34 -6.90
CA ALA A 69 -12.62 -8.84 -6.56
C ALA A 69 -11.91 -9.47 -7.76
N ALA A 70 -10.62 -9.15 -7.89
CA ALA A 70 -9.66 -9.89 -8.68
C ALA A 70 -8.63 -10.50 -7.72
N TYR A 71 -8.34 -11.79 -7.87
CA TYR A 71 -7.38 -12.52 -7.03
C TYR A 71 -6.27 -13.15 -7.87
N GLY A 72 -5.03 -12.91 -7.48
CA GLY A 72 -3.83 -13.50 -8.05
C GLY A 72 -3.19 -14.46 -7.06
N CYS A 73 -3.37 -15.77 -7.26
CA CYS A 73 -2.74 -16.80 -6.46
C CYS A 73 -1.23 -16.86 -6.76
N ASN A 74 -0.40 -16.73 -5.73
CA ASN A 74 1.06 -16.71 -5.86
C ASN A 74 1.69 -17.97 -5.26
N ALA A 75 1.40 -18.26 -4.01
CA ALA A 75 2.01 -19.34 -3.28
C ALA A 75 1.00 -20.43 -2.93
N VAL A 76 1.21 -21.63 -3.47
CA VAL A 76 0.36 -22.79 -3.26
C VAL A 76 1.05 -23.77 -2.31
N ARG A 77 0.31 -24.25 -1.31
CA ARG A 77 0.70 -25.27 -0.35
C ARG A 77 -0.34 -26.40 -0.36
N ALA A 78 -0.07 -27.50 0.31
CA ALA A 78 -0.98 -28.65 0.31
C ALA A 78 -2.42 -28.28 0.72
N ALA A 79 -2.59 -27.54 1.82
CA ALA A 79 -3.91 -27.20 2.37
C ALA A 79 -4.29 -25.71 2.21
N THR A 80 -3.38 -24.85 1.76
CA THR A 80 -3.60 -23.40 1.68
C THR A 80 -2.97 -22.81 0.44
N ASP A 81 -3.48 -21.68 0.00
CA ASP A 81 -2.76 -20.79 -0.90
C ASP A 81 -2.85 -19.35 -0.40
N HIS A 82 -2.05 -18.47 -0.97
CA HIS A 82 -2.16 -17.03 -0.75
C HIS A 82 -1.56 -16.25 -1.92
N GLY A 83 -2.02 -15.02 -2.04
CA GLY A 83 -1.60 -14.14 -3.11
C GLY A 83 -1.96 -12.69 -2.86
N ASN A 84 -2.17 -11.99 -3.98
CA ASN A 84 -2.59 -10.58 -4.00
C ASN A 84 -4.06 -10.49 -4.39
N ALA A 85 -4.76 -9.46 -3.91
CA ALA A 85 -6.11 -9.16 -4.37
C ALA A 85 -6.29 -7.65 -4.64
N LEU A 86 -7.08 -7.36 -5.67
CA LEU A 86 -7.60 -6.05 -5.97
C LEU A 86 -9.11 -6.08 -5.77
N LEU A 87 -9.63 -5.24 -4.87
CA LEU A 87 -11.06 -5.04 -4.73
C LEU A 87 -11.43 -3.66 -5.24
N SER A 88 -12.56 -3.55 -5.94
CA SER A 88 -13.00 -2.32 -6.58
C SER A 88 -14.50 -2.11 -6.47
N ARG A 89 -14.91 -0.87 -6.14
CA ARG A 89 -16.31 -0.43 -6.29
C ARG A 89 -16.70 -0.18 -7.74
N TYR A 90 -15.71 0.01 -8.59
CA TYR A 90 -15.88 0.22 -10.01
C TYR A 90 -15.73 -1.12 -10.76
N PRO A 91 -16.27 -1.24 -11.97
CA PRO A 91 -16.11 -2.45 -12.77
C PRO A 91 -14.63 -2.81 -13.02
N ILE A 92 -14.25 -4.05 -12.75
CA ILE A 92 -12.98 -4.62 -13.17
C ILE A 92 -13.18 -5.21 -14.55
N LEU A 93 -12.63 -4.58 -15.58
CA LEU A 93 -12.81 -4.99 -16.97
C LEU A 93 -11.99 -6.22 -17.31
N TYR A 94 -10.78 -6.29 -16.77
CA TYR A 94 -9.81 -7.34 -17.01
C TYR A 94 -8.84 -7.43 -15.86
N TYR A 95 -8.32 -8.63 -15.59
CA TYR A 95 -7.17 -8.80 -14.71
C TYR A 95 -6.34 -10.03 -15.10
N GLU A 96 -5.06 -9.99 -14.78
CA GLU A 96 -4.11 -11.07 -14.97
C GLU A 96 -3.09 -11.08 -13.82
N ASN A 97 -2.71 -12.28 -13.37
CA ASN A 97 -1.65 -12.46 -12.40
C ASN A 97 -0.42 -13.06 -13.08
N GLN A 98 0.66 -12.30 -13.15
CA GLN A 98 1.93 -12.74 -13.71
C GLN A 98 2.82 -13.29 -12.59
N ASP A 99 3.34 -14.50 -12.77
CA ASP A 99 4.37 -15.03 -11.88
C ASP A 99 5.68 -14.24 -12.08
N ILE A 100 6.17 -13.64 -10.98
CA ILE A 100 7.44 -12.92 -10.92
C ILE A 100 8.37 -13.52 -9.87
N SER A 101 8.16 -14.79 -9.51
CA SER A 101 8.98 -15.51 -8.53
C SER A 101 10.44 -15.58 -9.00
N ASP A 102 11.36 -15.27 -8.09
CA ASP A 102 12.80 -15.37 -8.36
C ASP A 102 13.34 -16.79 -8.10
N HIS A 103 12.75 -17.46 -7.12
CA HIS A 103 13.13 -18.84 -6.77
C HIS A 103 11.93 -19.56 -6.10
N ARG A 104 11.99 -20.90 -6.08
CA ARG A 104 10.87 -21.76 -5.63
C ARG A 104 10.42 -21.54 -4.18
N LEU A 105 11.31 -21.03 -3.32
CA LEU A 105 10.99 -20.82 -1.90
C LEU A 105 10.24 -19.51 -1.64
N GLU A 106 10.30 -18.55 -2.57
CA GLU A 106 9.65 -17.25 -2.45
C GLU A 106 8.79 -16.97 -3.69
N GLN A 107 7.57 -17.49 -3.66
CA GLN A 107 6.61 -17.32 -4.75
C GLN A 107 5.97 -15.94 -4.67
N ARG A 108 6.06 -15.20 -5.78
CA ARG A 108 5.56 -13.82 -5.92
C ARG A 108 4.79 -13.64 -7.22
N GLY A 109 3.73 -12.87 -7.17
CA GLY A 109 2.93 -12.52 -8.33
C GLY A 109 2.72 -11.02 -8.44
N LEU A 110 2.52 -10.60 -9.67
CA LEU A 110 2.12 -9.26 -10.04
C LEU A 110 0.68 -9.31 -10.54
N LEU A 111 -0.26 -8.90 -9.71
CA LEU A 111 -1.67 -8.82 -10.11
C LEU A 111 -1.92 -7.47 -10.78
N HIS A 112 -2.26 -7.49 -12.07
CA HIS A 112 -2.62 -6.32 -12.86
C HIS A 112 -4.10 -6.36 -13.20
N GLY A 113 -4.88 -5.40 -12.73
CA GLY A 113 -6.28 -5.19 -13.06
C GLY A 113 -6.49 -3.88 -13.81
N VAL A 114 -7.46 -3.84 -14.70
CA VAL A 114 -7.94 -2.62 -15.36
C VAL A 114 -9.33 -2.32 -14.84
N VAL A 115 -9.50 -1.14 -14.26
CA VAL A 115 -10.73 -0.70 -13.59
C VAL A 115 -11.32 0.49 -14.35
N GLN A 116 -12.62 0.46 -14.64
CA GLN A 116 -13.29 1.56 -15.31
C GLN A 116 -13.80 2.58 -14.29
N VAL A 117 -13.26 3.81 -14.33
CA VAL A 117 -13.69 4.93 -13.48
C VAL A 117 -14.21 6.06 -14.36
N GLY A 118 -15.52 6.18 -14.48
CA GLY A 118 -16.13 7.03 -15.51
C GLY A 118 -15.71 6.56 -16.89
N ASP A 119 -15.13 7.46 -17.69
CA ASP A 119 -14.61 7.13 -19.03
C ASP A 119 -13.13 6.70 -19.03
N ALA A 120 -12.46 6.71 -17.87
CA ALA A 120 -11.06 6.37 -17.76
C ALA A 120 -10.82 4.88 -17.43
N HIS A 121 -9.82 4.28 -18.07
CA HIS A 121 -9.29 2.99 -17.71
C HIS A 121 -8.12 3.18 -16.74
N VAL A 122 -8.32 2.83 -15.48
CA VAL A 122 -7.31 2.92 -14.44
C VAL A 122 -6.58 1.60 -14.32
N HIS A 123 -5.28 1.59 -14.62
CA HIS A 123 -4.45 0.43 -14.43
C HIS A 123 -4.03 0.30 -12.96
N CYS A 124 -4.32 -0.85 -12.36
CA CYS A 124 -4.07 -1.15 -10.96
C CYS A 124 -3.14 -2.35 -10.82
N LEU A 125 -1.95 -2.16 -10.28
CA LEU A 125 -0.99 -3.24 -10.04
C LEU A 125 -0.81 -3.47 -8.54
N VAL A 126 -1.11 -4.69 -8.09
CA VAL A 126 -0.90 -5.12 -6.70
C VAL A 126 0.40 -5.92 -6.64
N VAL A 127 1.32 -5.49 -5.78
CA VAL A 127 2.64 -6.11 -5.62
C VAL A 127 2.89 -6.57 -4.20
N HIS A 128 3.61 -7.69 -4.07
CA HIS A 128 4.29 -8.10 -2.86
C HIS A 128 5.67 -8.64 -3.30
N LEU A 129 6.68 -7.79 -3.20
CA LEU A 129 8.03 -8.10 -3.69
C LEU A 129 8.82 -8.97 -2.71
N GLY A 130 9.89 -9.58 -3.18
CA GLY A 130 10.73 -10.47 -2.43
C GLY A 130 11.59 -9.75 -1.37
N LEU A 131 12.00 -10.52 -0.36
CA LEU A 131 12.85 -10.03 0.74
C LEU A 131 14.29 -9.79 0.30
N LEU A 132 14.80 -10.62 -0.63
CA LEU A 132 16.19 -10.54 -1.09
C LEU A 132 16.36 -9.46 -2.17
N ALA A 133 17.34 -8.59 -2.02
CA ALA A 133 17.56 -7.45 -2.90
C ALA A 133 17.75 -7.83 -4.38
N GLY A 134 18.49 -8.91 -4.67
CA GLY A 134 18.71 -9.40 -6.04
C GLY A 134 17.42 -9.87 -6.71
N GLY A 135 16.62 -10.70 -6.02
CA GLY A 135 15.33 -11.17 -6.51
C GLY A 135 14.36 -10.02 -6.71
N ARG A 136 14.29 -9.11 -5.73
CA ARG A 136 13.46 -7.91 -5.80
C ARG A 136 13.78 -7.02 -7.00
N SER A 137 15.07 -6.86 -7.33
CA SER A 137 15.46 -6.12 -8.53
C SER A 137 14.92 -6.76 -9.82
N ARG A 138 15.03 -8.09 -9.98
CA ARG A 138 14.48 -8.81 -11.14
C ARG A 138 12.96 -8.70 -11.22
N GLN A 139 12.27 -8.79 -10.10
CA GLN A 139 10.82 -8.60 -10.01
C GLN A 139 10.39 -7.20 -10.44
N VAL A 140 11.16 -6.17 -10.06
CA VAL A 140 10.90 -4.80 -10.49
C VAL A 140 11.16 -4.61 -11.98
N TYR A 141 12.16 -5.25 -12.57
CA TYR A 141 12.35 -5.23 -14.02
C TYR A 141 11.16 -5.86 -14.76
N ALA A 142 10.63 -6.98 -14.27
CA ALA A 142 9.43 -7.61 -14.82
C ALA A 142 8.19 -6.67 -14.71
N LEU A 143 8.05 -5.97 -13.58
CA LEU A 143 7.01 -4.96 -13.38
C LEU A 143 7.14 -3.79 -14.38
N VAL A 144 8.34 -3.24 -14.55
CA VAL A 144 8.62 -2.16 -15.51
C VAL A 144 8.33 -2.59 -16.94
N ASP A 145 8.78 -3.78 -17.32
CA ASP A 145 8.53 -4.35 -18.66
C ASP A 145 7.03 -4.51 -18.91
N ARG A 146 6.28 -5.06 -17.95
CA ARG A 146 4.83 -5.19 -18.07
C ARG A 146 4.14 -3.84 -18.26
N ILE A 147 4.51 -2.84 -17.47
CA ILE A 147 3.91 -1.51 -17.57
C ILE A 147 4.19 -0.91 -18.94
N ARG A 148 5.42 -0.96 -19.43
CA ARG A 148 5.78 -0.43 -20.75
C ARG A 148 5.05 -1.10 -21.91
N ARG A 149 4.74 -2.38 -21.78
CA ARG A 149 4.04 -3.15 -22.83
C ARG A 149 2.53 -2.97 -22.80
N LEU A 150 1.92 -2.84 -21.62
CA LEU A 150 0.48 -3.00 -21.43
C LEU A 150 -0.24 -1.76 -20.91
N VAL A 151 0.49 -0.74 -20.45
CA VAL A 151 -0.12 0.47 -19.89
C VAL A 151 0.20 1.66 -20.77
N PRO A 152 -0.77 2.20 -21.51
CA PRO A 152 -0.58 3.42 -22.29
C PRO A 152 -0.11 4.59 -21.43
N ASP A 153 0.77 5.44 -21.94
CA ASP A 153 1.30 6.58 -21.19
C ASP A 153 0.20 7.61 -20.82
N SER A 154 -0.85 7.66 -21.63
CA SER A 154 -2.01 8.53 -21.41
C SER A 154 -2.97 8.01 -20.34
N GLU A 155 -2.88 6.72 -19.94
CA GLU A 155 -3.80 6.13 -18.99
C GLU A 155 -3.29 6.21 -17.53
N PRO A 156 -4.20 6.45 -16.59
CA PRO A 156 -3.87 6.51 -15.16
C PRO A 156 -3.35 5.16 -14.65
N LEU A 157 -2.33 5.21 -13.79
CA LEU A 157 -1.67 4.03 -13.23
C LEU A 157 -1.52 4.15 -11.71
N LEU A 158 -1.89 3.07 -11.01
CA LEU A 158 -1.66 2.87 -9.59
C LEU A 158 -0.83 1.60 -9.37
N ILE A 159 0.23 1.69 -8.58
CA ILE A 159 0.98 0.52 -8.10
C ILE A 159 0.99 0.59 -6.59
N ALA A 160 0.44 -0.41 -5.93
CA ALA A 160 0.38 -0.42 -4.48
C ALA A 160 0.70 -1.80 -3.89
N GLY A 161 1.29 -1.81 -2.70
CA GLY A 161 1.58 -3.04 -1.99
C GLY A 161 2.80 -2.97 -1.09
N ASP A 162 3.29 -4.17 -0.75
CA ASP A 162 4.49 -4.39 0.02
C ASP A 162 5.70 -4.54 -0.93
N PHE A 163 6.56 -3.54 -0.91
CA PHE A 163 7.75 -3.49 -1.77
C PHE A 163 8.98 -4.12 -1.10
N ASN A 164 8.93 -4.42 0.20
CA ASN A 164 10.05 -4.92 0.98
C ASN A 164 11.36 -4.11 0.81
N ASP A 165 11.23 -2.83 0.43
CA ASP A 165 12.35 -1.93 0.12
C ASP A 165 12.55 -0.88 1.22
N TRP A 166 12.96 -1.32 2.41
CA TRP A 166 13.14 -0.45 3.58
C TRP A 166 14.19 0.66 3.39
N ASN A 167 15.12 0.50 2.44
CA ASN A 167 16.17 1.48 2.12
C ASN A 167 15.79 2.44 0.98
N ASN A 168 14.58 2.34 0.43
CA ASN A 168 14.06 3.15 -0.65
C ASN A 168 14.94 3.15 -1.93
N ARG A 169 15.56 2.00 -2.24
CA ARG A 169 16.48 1.86 -3.38
C ARG A 169 15.75 1.77 -4.72
N LEU A 170 14.49 1.39 -4.71
CA LEU A 170 13.67 1.21 -5.92
C LEU A 170 13.00 2.52 -6.38
N ALA A 171 12.84 3.50 -5.49
CA ALA A 171 12.15 4.75 -5.81
C ALA A 171 12.71 5.49 -7.03
N PRO A 172 14.04 5.63 -7.22
CA PRO A 172 14.59 6.29 -8.41
C PRO A 172 14.15 5.62 -9.71
N LEU A 173 14.06 4.30 -9.74
CA LEU A 173 13.66 3.53 -10.91
C LEU A 173 12.20 3.81 -11.28
N PHE A 174 11.28 3.79 -10.34
CA PHE A 174 9.87 4.11 -10.56
C PHE A 174 9.67 5.56 -11.02
N VAL A 175 10.37 6.50 -10.39
CA VAL A 175 10.26 7.91 -10.72
C VAL A 175 10.86 8.22 -12.08
N GLN A 176 12.08 7.73 -12.37
CA GLN A 176 12.82 8.08 -13.59
C GLN A 176 12.37 7.30 -14.82
N GLN A 177 12.07 6.01 -14.68
CA GLN A 177 11.74 5.17 -15.83
C GLN A 177 10.25 5.13 -16.16
N LEU A 178 9.37 5.33 -15.19
CA LEU A 178 7.92 5.23 -15.37
C LEU A 178 7.17 6.53 -15.12
N GLY A 179 7.87 7.60 -14.75
CA GLY A 179 7.23 8.88 -14.44
C GLY A 179 6.29 8.85 -13.23
N LEU A 180 6.41 7.82 -12.37
CA LEU A 180 5.54 7.64 -11.22
C LEU A 180 5.92 8.58 -10.07
N VAL A 181 4.92 8.91 -9.26
CA VAL A 181 5.10 9.72 -8.05
C VAL A 181 4.53 8.94 -6.86
N GLU A 182 5.30 8.88 -5.78
CA GLU A 182 4.85 8.28 -4.52
C GLU A 182 3.84 9.20 -3.84
N VAL A 183 2.70 8.66 -3.37
CA VAL A 183 1.56 9.48 -2.91
C VAL A 183 1.88 10.33 -1.68
N PHE A 184 2.74 9.87 -0.76
CA PHE A 184 3.14 10.66 0.41
C PHE A 184 4.09 11.80 0.06
N ALA A 185 4.89 11.62 -0.99
CA ALA A 185 5.75 12.69 -1.53
C ALA A 185 4.94 13.76 -2.28
N ALA A 186 3.82 13.37 -2.89
CA ALA A 186 2.94 14.28 -3.64
C ALA A 186 1.84 14.89 -2.78
N ALA A 187 1.49 14.28 -1.65
CA ALA A 187 0.43 14.77 -0.77
C ALA A 187 0.76 16.18 -0.26
N PRO A 188 -0.20 17.13 -0.29
CA PRO A 188 -0.03 18.40 0.37
C PRO A 188 0.35 18.14 1.82
N GLN A 189 1.55 18.59 2.23
CA GLN A 189 1.97 18.48 3.61
C GLN A 189 1.09 19.44 4.41
N GLY A 190 0.04 18.87 5.02
CA GLY A 190 -0.89 19.64 5.83
C GLY A 190 -0.12 20.29 6.98
N LEU A 191 -0.27 21.60 7.12
CA LEU A 191 0.16 22.38 8.30
C LEU A 191 -0.26 21.71 9.63
N ASP A 192 -1.29 20.88 9.60
CA ASP A 192 -1.83 20.12 10.72
C ASP A 192 -0.84 19.11 11.34
N GLU A 193 -0.02 18.42 10.57
CA GLU A 193 0.93 17.45 11.13
C GLU A 193 2.13 18.15 11.76
N VAL A 194 2.62 19.22 11.16
CA VAL A 194 3.67 20.08 11.72
C VAL A 194 3.13 20.80 12.96
N TYR A 195 1.86 21.26 12.93
CA TYR A 195 1.21 21.87 14.09
C TYR A 195 0.99 20.87 15.23
N ARG A 196 0.54 19.66 14.96
CA ARG A 196 0.37 18.59 15.96
C ARG A 196 1.70 18.16 16.57
N LEU A 197 2.76 18.05 15.76
CA LEU A 197 4.11 17.73 16.23
C LEU A 197 4.64 18.86 17.11
N ARG A 198 4.51 20.12 16.68
CA ARG A 198 4.87 21.32 17.48
C ARG A 198 4.09 21.38 18.79
N HIS A 199 2.79 21.09 18.76
CA HIS A 199 1.95 21.09 19.97
C HIS A 199 2.34 19.98 20.94
N ARG A 200 2.64 18.76 20.44
CA ARG A 200 3.13 17.65 21.28
C ARG A 200 4.51 17.94 21.87
N VAL A 201 5.41 18.51 21.10
CA VAL A 201 6.74 18.93 21.59
C VAL A 201 6.63 20.05 22.62
N ALA A 202 5.73 21.01 22.41
CA ALA A 202 5.46 22.08 23.37
C ALA A 202 4.86 21.54 24.69
N GLN A 203 3.93 20.58 24.62
CA GLN A 203 3.38 19.92 25.81
C GLN A 203 4.41 19.07 26.56
N LEU A 204 5.31 18.38 25.84
CA LEU A 204 6.43 17.66 26.45
C LEU A 204 7.42 18.61 27.14
N ARG A 205 7.69 19.79 26.55
CA ARG A 205 8.50 20.84 27.15
C ARG A 205 7.91 21.37 28.44
N GLN A 206 6.60 21.56 28.52
CA GLN A 206 5.94 21.99 29.75
C GLN A 206 6.00 20.94 30.88
N ARG A 207 6.09 19.66 30.50
CA ARG A 207 6.20 18.54 31.47
C ARG A 207 7.64 18.18 31.87
N MET A 208 8.65 18.69 31.14
CA MET A 208 10.08 18.40 31.36
C MET A 208 10.91 19.69 31.24
N PRO A 209 10.93 20.58 32.22
CA PRO A 209 11.58 21.90 32.14
C PRO A 209 13.10 21.86 32.01
N TRP A 210 13.74 20.71 32.20
CA TRP A 210 15.19 20.51 32.11
C TRP A 210 15.70 20.01 30.75
N PHE A 211 14.84 19.91 29.73
CA PHE A 211 15.27 19.52 28.37
C PHE A 211 16.01 20.67 27.68
N PRO A 212 17.30 20.48 27.23
CA PRO A 212 18.08 21.57 26.67
C PRO A 212 17.49 22.07 25.35
N GLY A 213 17.27 23.40 25.28
CA GLY A 213 16.55 24.07 24.18
C GLY A 213 17.26 24.15 22.82
N GLN A 214 18.37 23.44 22.60
CA GLN A 214 19.22 23.61 21.41
C GLN A 214 19.09 22.55 20.31
N ILE A 215 18.22 21.56 20.42
CA ILE A 215 18.20 20.43 19.48
C ILE A 215 17.21 20.60 18.30
N LEU A 216 16.40 21.65 18.29
CA LEU A 216 15.54 21.93 17.15
C LEU A 216 16.09 23.08 16.33
N ARG A 217 17.02 22.77 15.42
CA ARG A 217 17.24 23.62 14.24
C ARG A 217 15.90 23.76 13.50
N PRO A 218 15.55 24.96 12.98
CA PRO A 218 14.41 25.08 12.08
C PRO A 218 14.60 24.09 10.94
N LEU A 219 13.63 23.20 10.75
CA LEU A 219 13.62 22.35 9.55
C LEU A 219 13.68 23.29 8.34
N PRO A 220 14.61 23.09 7.40
CA PRO A 220 14.67 23.89 6.19
C PRO A 220 13.32 23.82 5.49
N ALA A 221 12.86 24.95 4.96
CA ALA A 221 11.67 25.00 4.11
C ALA A 221 11.87 23.99 2.97
N LEU A 222 10.98 23.00 2.85
CA LEU A 222 11.06 22.02 1.79
C LEU A 222 10.88 22.72 0.46
N PRO A 223 11.77 22.49 -0.54
CA PRO A 223 11.62 23.08 -1.85
C PRO A 223 10.34 22.55 -2.48
N ALA A 224 9.44 23.45 -2.86
CA ALA A 224 8.25 23.12 -3.60
C ALA A 224 8.65 22.52 -4.96
N GLY A 225 8.27 21.26 -5.23
CA GLY A 225 8.13 20.72 -6.58
C GLY A 225 9.36 20.22 -7.31
N GLY A 226 10.48 19.90 -6.65
CA GLY A 226 11.69 19.36 -7.32
C GLY A 226 11.77 17.82 -7.32
N LEU A 227 12.73 17.25 -8.09
CA LEU A 227 13.06 15.82 -8.11
C LEU A 227 13.32 15.26 -6.69
N ALA A 228 13.93 16.09 -5.82
CA ALA A 228 14.16 15.75 -4.41
C ALA A 228 12.88 15.48 -3.62
N ALA A 229 11.79 16.22 -3.88
CA ALA A 229 10.50 15.98 -3.24
C ALA A 229 9.91 14.61 -3.67
N ARG A 230 10.10 14.22 -4.93
CA ARG A 230 9.63 12.92 -5.47
C ARG A 230 10.38 11.71 -4.91
N LEU A 231 11.56 11.94 -4.33
CA LEU A 231 12.40 10.90 -3.71
C LEU A 231 12.32 10.90 -2.17
N MET A 232 11.38 11.63 -1.58
CA MET A 232 11.19 11.59 -0.13
C MET A 232 10.97 10.17 0.37
N PRO A 233 11.54 9.81 1.54
CA PRO A 233 11.36 8.49 2.08
C PRO A 233 9.87 8.26 2.42
N PRO A 234 9.30 7.12 2.01
CA PRO A 234 7.92 6.79 2.31
C PRO A 234 7.69 6.59 3.82
N PRO A 235 6.44 6.51 4.26
CA PRO A 235 6.12 6.35 5.67
C PRO A 235 6.58 5.00 6.22
N ARG A 236 6.67 4.91 7.54
CA ARG A 236 6.94 3.65 8.25
C ARG A 236 5.63 2.90 8.44
N THR A 237 5.62 1.60 8.12
CA THR A 237 4.42 0.76 8.14
C THR A 237 4.58 -0.54 8.92
N PHE A 238 5.81 -1.00 9.13
CA PHE A 238 6.11 -2.28 9.76
C PHE A 238 7.10 -2.16 10.94
N PRO A 239 6.97 -2.96 12.01
CA PRO A 239 5.75 -3.68 12.40
C PRO A 239 4.66 -2.71 12.89
N ALA A 240 3.36 -3.03 12.66
CA ALA A 240 2.24 -2.13 12.92
C ALA A 240 2.14 -1.64 14.37
N MET A 241 2.62 -2.42 15.34
CA MET A 241 2.63 -2.02 16.75
C MET A 241 3.62 -0.89 17.05
N PHE A 242 4.78 -0.90 16.40
CA PHE A 242 5.83 0.10 16.55
C PHE A 242 6.58 0.26 15.22
N PRO A 243 6.04 1.02 14.27
CA PRO A 243 6.56 1.10 12.91
C PRO A 243 7.94 1.75 12.83
N TRP A 244 8.92 1.02 12.27
CA TRP A 244 10.27 1.53 12.02
C TRP A 244 10.78 1.22 10.61
N LEU A 245 10.22 0.20 9.92
CA LEU A 245 10.50 -0.12 8.53
C LEU A 245 9.49 0.52 7.58
N ARG A 246 9.94 0.83 6.36
CA ARG A 246 9.19 1.45 5.26
C ARG A 246 9.00 0.42 4.16
N LEU A 247 8.01 -0.47 4.29
CA LEU A 247 7.82 -1.59 3.37
C LEU A 247 6.75 -1.29 2.32
N ASP A 248 5.65 -0.66 2.73
CA ASP A 248 4.48 -0.46 1.91
C ASP A 248 4.51 0.89 1.18
N ARG A 249 4.00 0.93 -0.05
CA ARG A 249 3.98 2.10 -0.91
C ARG A 249 2.73 2.17 -1.77
N ILE A 250 2.38 3.39 -2.20
CA ILE A 250 1.44 3.64 -3.29
C ILE A 250 2.11 4.61 -4.26
N TYR A 251 2.39 4.15 -5.47
CA TYR A 251 2.84 4.98 -6.59
C TYR A 251 1.68 5.28 -7.52
N GLN A 252 1.69 6.45 -8.13
CA GLN A 252 0.66 6.88 -9.05
C GLN A 252 1.22 7.65 -10.25
N ARG A 253 0.47 7.63 -11.36
CA ARG A 253 0.59 8.50 -12.54
C ARG A 253 -0.82 8.87 -12.99
N GLY A 254 -1.05 10.14 -13.34
CA GLY A 254 -2.34 10.61 -13.85
C GLY A 254 -3.36 11.01 -12.75
N PHE A 255 -2.94 11.17 -11.49
CA PHE A 255 -3.82 11.60 -10.40
C PHE A 255 -3.31 12.84 -9.69
N ALA A 256 -4.22 13.65 -9.19
CA ALA A 256 -3.92 14.66 -8.17
C ALA A 256 -4.08 14.04 -6.77
N VAL A 257 -3.02 14.11 -5.96
CA VAL A 257 -3.03 13.58 -4.58
C VAL A 257 -3.63 14.64 -3.66
N ARG A 258 -4.78 14.34 -3.05
CA ARG A 258 -5.44 15.23 -2.08
C ARG A 258 -4.98 14.98 -0.66
N ARG A 259 -4.77 13.71 -0.30
CA ARG A 259 -4.34 13.32 1.03
C ARG A 259 -3.66 11.96 1.01
N ALA A 260 -2.67 11.75 1.89
CA ALA A 260 -2.10 10.44 2.18
C ALA A 260 -1.88 10.29 3.68
N ARG A 261 -2.15 9.10 4.23
CA ARG A 261 -1.96 8.80 5.65
C ARG A 261 -1.70 7.33 5.90
N VAL A 262 -0.96 7.04 6.96
CA VAL A 262 -0.82 5.70 7.53
C VAL A 262 -1.78 5.58 8.70
N LEU A 263 -2.48 4.46 8.81
CA LEU A 263 -3.38 4.21 9.92
C LEU A 263 -2.64 3.50 11.06
N HIS A 264 -2.18 4.29 12.01
CA HIS A 264 -1.51 3.79 13.22
C HIS A 264 -2.52 3.58 14.38
N GLY A 265 -2.11 2.79 15.37
CA GLY A 265 -2.89 2.59 16.59
C GLY A 265 -4.04 1.58 16.43
N ALA A 266 -4.99 1.63 17.36
CA ALA A 266 -6.15 0.75 17.32
C ALA A 266 -7.13 1.19 16.22
N PRO A 267 -7.81 0.23 15.53
CA PRO A 267 -7.66 -1.22 15.69
C PRO A 267 -6.44 -1.79 14.94
N TRP A 268 -5.85 -1.06 13.98
CA TRP A 268 -4.94 -1.50 12.93
C TRP A 268 -3.70 -2.23 13.45
N LYS A 269 -3.10 -1.72 14.55
CA LYS A 269 -1.91 -2.34 15.17
C LYS A 269 -2.10 -3.78 15.67
N LYS A 270 -3.34 -4.28 15.70
CA LYS A 270 -3.67 -5.64 16.14
C LYS A 270 -4.14 -6.54 14.99
N LEU A 271 -4.56 -5.94 13.86
CA LEU A 271 -5.22 -6.66 12.78
C LEU A 271 -4.26 -7.33 11.80
N SER A 272 -3.06 -6.77 11.66
CA SER A 272 -1.96 -7.29 10.86
C SER A 272 -0.63 -6.81 11.45
N ASP A 273 0.48 -7.35 11.02
CA ASP A 273 1.83 -6.87 11.32
C ASP A 273 2.23 -5.65 10.48
N HIS A 274 1.48 -5.31 9.43
CA HIS A 274 1.60 -4.06 8.67
C HIS A 274 0.55 -3.03 9.08
N ALA A 275 0.84 -1.74 8.85
CA ALA A 275 -0.11 -0.65 8.99
C ALA A 275 -0.69 -0.27 7.61
N PRO A 276 -2.02 -0.08 7.46
CA PRO A 276 -2.60 0.26 6.17
C PRO A 276 -2.23 1.67 5.72
N LEU A 277 -2.00 1.82 4.41
CA LEU A 277 -1.88 3.10 3.71
C LEU A 277 -3.22 3.51 3.15
N VAL A 278 -3.58 4.79 3.30
CA VAL A 278 -4.79 5.38 2.72
C VAL A 278 -4.40 6.63 1.94
N ALA A 279 -4.82 6.71 0.68
CA ALA A 279 -4.68 7.89 -0.16
C ALA A 279 -6.04 8.36 -0.68
N GLU A 280 -6.24 9.66 -0.79
CA GLU A 280 -7.37 10.29 -1.45
C GLU A 280 -6.84 10.92 -2.74
N LEU A 281 -7.26 10.37 -3.88
CA LEU A 281 -6.78 10.70 -5.21
C LEU A 281 -7.94 11.21 -6.07
N GLU A 282 -7.65 12.15 -6.94
CA GLU A 282 -8.62 12.69 -7.91
C GLU A 282 -8.07 12.47 -9.32
N LEU A 283 -8.89 11.90 -10.20
CA LEU A 283 -8.64 11.90 -11.63
C LEU A 283 -8.86 13.33 -12.14
N PRO A 284 -7.92 13.89 -12.94
CA PRO A 284 -8.07 15.22 -13.52
C PRO A 284 -9.19 15.32 -14.55
#